data_d95a8d8ebf3ac30aba4126593aadb720
#
_entry.id   d95a8d8ebf3ac30aba4126593aadb720
#
_cell.length_a   1.000
_cell.length_b   1.000
_cell.length_c   1.000
_cell.angle_alpha   90.00
_cell.angle_beta   90.00
_cell.angle_gamma   90.00
#
_symmetry.space_group_name_H-M   'P 1'
#
loop_
_entity.id
_entity.type
_entity.pdbx_description
1 polymer ?
#
loop_
_entity_poly.entity_id
_entity_poly.type
_entity_poly.pdbx_seq_one_letter_code
_entity_poly.pdbx_strand_id
1 'polypeptide(L)'
;YGQEDATLKVGDKNENLDKGFNRIGIRRGRMKFEYNDGIGTGAVQIEVNDKGVSFRDLYIGIKDPWTKRSQLMAGVFNRPFGYEVCYSTSSLESPERATIIQYFFPDERDFGAMLTLRTKTTSPLSFLRLDAGLFAGNSINRETDSRKDFIGRLGAEKAIGDWGKWGAGFSYYHGFVYNPTTEAYEMRGNHFVKRDMGETGTYMKRQYLGLDGQFSFLSSLGKTTLRAEGLIGTQPGIAGSSKSPNYSTRPENLPENSLFKRPFLGYFFYLVQDIGASPFSAVLKYDVYDPNTKVSGNEVGAENSFTSKTDLAQSTIGIGGIYNFNKHIRLQAYYEFNFNEKSNLVKGYENDRKDNVLTVRLQYKF
;
A
#
# COMPACT_ATOMS: atom_id res chain seq x y z
N TYR A 1 -3.36 23.00 -2.50
CA TYR A 1 -2.53 22.12 -1.68
C TYR A 1 -1.31 21.66 -2.48
N GLY A 2 -0.15 21.84 -1.91
CA GLY A 2 1.11 21.36 -2.46
C GLY A 2 1.94 20.63 -1.41
N GLN A 3 2.85 19.78 -1.87
CA GLN A 3 3.78 19.03 -1.05
C GLN A 3 5.08 18.82 -1.83
N GLU A 4 6.20 19.04 -1.16
CA GLU A 4 7.53 18.68 -1.66
C GLU A 4 8.27 17.88 -0.60
N ASP A 5 8.88 16.78 -1.00
CA ASP A 5 9.70 15.90 -0.17
C ASP A 5 11.06 15.73 -0.79
N ALA A 6 12.10 16.34 -0.22
CA ALA A 6 13.48 16.03 -0.51
C ALA A 6 13.96 14.92 0.43
N THR A 7 14.67 13.92 -0.10
CA THR A 7 15.15 12.78 0.67
C THR A 7 16.63 12.52 0.45
N LEU A 8 17.31 12.17 1.54
CA LEU A 8 18.61 11.51 1.55
C LEU A 8 18.39 10.09 2.04
N LYS A 9 18.80 9.08 1.26
CA LYS A 9 18.79 7.68 1.65
C LYS A 9 20.21 7.13 1.66
N VAL A 10 20.60 6.52 2.76
CA VAL A 10 21.86 5.80 2.90
C VAL A 10 21.55 4.40 3.35
N GLY A 11 22.04 3.42 2.65
CA GLY A 11 21.75 2.02 2.95
C GLY A 11 22.95 1.11 2.81
N ASP A 12 22.83 -0.03 3.44
CA ASP A 12 23.73 -1.16 3.26
C ASP A 12 23.58 -1.77 1.86
N LYS A 13 24.26 -2.86 1.64
CA LYS A 13 24.34 -3.55 0.35
C LYS A 13 22.99 -3.78 -0.30
N ASN A 14 22.85 -3.32 -1.51
CA ASN A 14 21.74 -3.63 -2.39
C ASN A 14 22.01 -4.92 -3.19
N GLU A 15 21.21 -5.24 -4.20
CA GLU A 15 21.39 -6.43 -5.07
C GLU A 15 22.79 -6.55 -5.69
N ASN A 16 23.54 -5.46 -5.81
CA ASN A 16 24.99 -5.45 -6.03
C ASN A 16 25.72 -5.56 -4.68
N LEU A 17 25.81 -6.72 -4.16
CA LEU A 17 26.21 -7.19 -2.84
C LEU A 17 27.46 -6.59 -2.20
N ASP A 18 28.21 -5.74 -2.88
CA ASP A 18 29.52 -5.30 -2.43
C ASP A 18 29.64 -3.83 -2.01
N LYS A 19 28.61 -3.03 -2.25
CA LYS A 19 28.65 -1.59 -1.96
C LYS A 19 27.32 -1.08 -1.42
N GLY A 20 27.33 -0.30 -0.35
CA GLY A 20 26.20 0.49 0.10
C GLY A 20 25.78 1.54 -0.95
N PHE A 21 24.64 2.16 -0.77
CA PHE A 21 24.18 3.23 -1.64
C PHE A 21 23.97 4.53 -0.87
N ASN A 22 24.14 5.65 -1.58
CA ASN A 22 23.81 6.99 -1.11
C ASN A 22 23.04 7.71 -2.22
N ARG A 23 21.83 8.18 -1.92
CA ARG A 23 20.95 8.84 -2.89
C ARG A 23 20.33 10.08 -2.31
N ILE A 24 20.40 11.17 -3.05
CA ILE A 24 19.68 12.41 -2.79
C ILE A 24 18.69 12.61 -3.94
N GLY A 25 17.46 13.01 -3.65
CA GLY A 25 16.47 13.24 -4.69
C GLY A 25 15.19 13.87 -4.17
N ILE A 26 14.36 14.31 -5.09
CA ILE A 26 12.99 14.74 -4.81
C ILE A 26 12.09 13.51 -4.86
N ARG A 27 11.61 13.11 -3.71
CA ARG A 27 10.73 11.92 -3.61
C ARG A 27 9.33 12.21 -4.12
N ARG A 28 8.82 13.41 -3.86
CA ARG A 28 7.47 13.85 -4.24
C ARG A 28 7.42 15.36 -4.37
N GLY A 29 6.98 15.85 -5.52
CA GLY A 29 6.50 17.21 -5.70
C GLY A 29 5.05 17.12 -6.15
N ARG A 30 4.08 17.58 -5.35
CA ARG A 30 2.65 17.40 -5.62
C ARG A 30 1.90 18.71 -5.59
N MET A 31 1.05 18.92 -6.60
CA MET A 31 0.04 19.96 -6.62
C MET A 31 -1.33 19.34 -6.79
N LYS A 32 -2.30 19.74 -5.96
CA LYS A 32 -3.68 19.28 -6.02
C LYS A 32 -4.62 20.46 -6.09
N PHE A 33 -5.51 20.42 -7.06
CA PHE A 33 -6.61 21.33 -7.25
C PHE A 33 -7.92 20.57 -6.96
N GLU A 34 -8.76 21.11 -6.12
CA GLU A 34 -10.06 20.53 -5.78
C GLU A 34 -11.18 21.51 -6.07
N TYR A 35 -12.23 21.02 -6.70
CA TYR A 35 -13.45 21.74 -6.97
C TYR A 35 -14.59 21.14 -6.16
N ASN A 36 -15.32 21.98 -5.45
CA ASN A 36 -16.52 21.62 -4.70
C ASN A 36 -17.54 22.74 -4.84
N ASP A 37 -18.60 22.49 -5.60
CA ASP A 37 -19.71 23.42 -5.76
C ASP A 37 -21.03 22.67 -5.81
N GLY A 38 -21.97 23.08 -4.95
CA GLY A 38 -23.26 22.43 -4.82
C GLY A 38 -23.12 20.93 -4.49
N ILE A 39 -23.52 20.09 -5.44
CA ILE A 39 -23.39 18.65 -5.38
C ILE A 39 -22.18 18.14 -6.19
N GLY A 40 -21.60 18.97 -7.05
CA GLY A 40 -20.45 18.63 -7.88
C GLY A 40 -19.15 18.62 -7.08
N THR A 41 -18.28 17.68 -7.37
CA THR A 41 -16.93 17.62 -6.81
C THR A 41 -15.96 17.09 -7.86
N GLY A 42 -14.70 17.50 -7.77
CA GLY A 42 -13.65 17.00 -8.64
C GLY A 42 -12.28 17.33 -8.08
N ALA A 43 -11.28 16.60 -8.54
CA ALA A 43 -9.90 16.88 -8.19
C ALA A 43 -8.96 16.56 -9.36
N VAL A 44 -7.90 17.35 -9.44
CA VAL A 44 -6.74 17.08 -10.29
C VAL A 44 -5.50 17.16 -9.42
N GLN A 45 -4.70 16.11 -9.37
CA GLN A 45 -3.41 16.10 -8.67
C GLN A 45 -2.30 15.66 -9.62
N ILE A 46 -1.25 16.44 -9.67
CA ILE A 46 -0.04 16.16 -10.44
C ILE A 46 1.10 15.85 -9.46
N GLU A 47 1.90 14.85 -9.79
CA GLU A 47 3.14 14.53 -9.09
C GLU A 47 4.33 14.69 -10.04
N VAL A 48 5.37 15.36 -9.57
CA VAL A 48 6.66 15.51 -10.21
C VAL A 48 7.72 14.88 -9.31
N ASN A 49 8.56 14.02 -9.83
CA ASN A 49 9.67 13.40 -9.11
C ASN A 49 10.82 13.09 -10.08
N ASP A 50 11.85 12.40 -9.60
CA ASP A 50 13.01 11.95 -10.38
C ASP A 50 12.68 11.03 -11.57
N LYS A 51 11.47 10.46 -11.62
CA LYS A 51 10.98 9.60 -12.71
C LYS A 51 10.17 10.35 -13.76
N GLY A 52 9.85 11.63 -13.52
CA GLY A 52 9.05 12.45 -14.42
C GLY A 52 7.77 13.00 -13.80
N VAL A 53 6.80 13.27 -14.67
CA VAL A 53 5.50 13.84 -14.31
C VAL A 53 4.42 12.79 -14.46
N SER A 54 3.55 12.64 -13.47
CA SER A 54 2.40 11.73 -13.49
C SER A 54 1.18 12.34 -12.85
N PHE A 55 0.00 11.89 -13.28
CA PHE A 55 -1.25 12.19 -12.58
C PHE A 55 -1.41 11.25 -11.38
N ARG A 56 -2.02 11.78 -10.31
CA ARG A 56 -2.40 11.00 -9.13
C ARG A 56 -3.91 10.94 -9.00
N ASP A 57 -4.53 11.99 -8.48
CA ASP A 57 -5.99 12.08 -8.42
C ASP A 57 -6.47 12.78 -9.69
N LEU A 58 -7.42 12.17 -10.40
CA LEU A 58 -8.12 12.77 -11.53
C LEU A 58 -9.53 12.20 -11.57
N TYR A 59 -10.46 12.85 -10.86
CA TYR A 59 -11.81 12.34 -10.75
C TYR A 59 -12.85 13.45 -10.74
N ILE A 60 -14.05 13.07 -11.10
CA ILE A 60 -15.29 13.86 -10.89
C ILE A 60 -16.22 13.05 -9.99
N GLY A 61 -17.11 13.75 -9.30
CA GLY A 61 -18.08 13.10 -8.43
C GLY A 61 -19.33 13.93 -8.21
N ILE A 62 -20.37 13.25 -7.76
CA ILE A 62 -21.66 13.83 -7.41
C ILE A 62 -22.00 13.41 -5.99
N LYS A 63 -22.27 14.39 -5.12
CA LYS A 63 -22.75 14.17 -3.75
C LYS A 63 -24.27 14.07 -3.74
N ASP A 64 -24.81 13.34 -2.76
CA ASP A 64 -26.24 13.34 -2.54
C ASP A 64 -26.73 14.77 -2.24
N PRO A 65 -27.88 15.20 -2.81
CA PRO A 65 -28.32 16.59 -2.70
C PRO A 65 -28.84 16.95 -1.30
N TRP A 66 -29.22 15.96 -0.48
CA TRP A 66 -29.87 16.19 0.81
C TRP A 66 -28.88 16.36 1.96
N THR A 67 -27.90 15.44 2.07
CA THR A 67 -26.94 15.45 3.18
C THR A 67 -25.54 15.87 2.75
N LYS A 68 -25.25 15.77 1.45
CA LYS A 68 -23.92 15.96 0.81
C LYS A 68 -22.83 15.08 1.43
N ARG A 69 -23.23 13.96 2.05
CA ARG A 69 -22.32 13.04 2.75
C ARG A 69 -22.04 11.76 1.98
N SER A 70 -23.00 11.29 1.21
CA SER A 70 -22.80 10.19 0.27
C SER A 70 -22.38 10.73 -1.09
N GLN A 71 -21.60 9.97 -1.84
CA GLN A 71 -20.99 10.44 -3.08
C GLN A 71 -20.77 9.29 -4.05
N LEU A 72 -21.05 9.52 -5.32
CA LEU A 72 -20.57 8.70 -6.42
C LEU A 72 -19.39 9.42 -7.08
N MET A 73 -18.28 8.72 -7.26
CA MET A 73 -17.07 9.24 -7.92
C MET A 73 -16.68 8.33 -9.09
N ALA A 74 -16.09 8.93 -10.13
CA ALA A 74 -15.50 8.21 -11.26
C ALA A 74 -14.20 8.89 -11.70
N GLY A 75 -13.20 8.08 -12.06
CA GLY A 75 -11.87 8.53 -12.47
C GLY A 75 -10.76 7.79 -11.76
N VAL A 76 -9.65 8.47 -11.48
CA VAL A 76 -8.47 7.95 -10.78
C VAL A 76 -8.45 8.49 -9.36
N PHE A 77 -8.49 7.61 -8.38
CA PHE A 77 -8.42 7.95 -6.95
C PHE A 77 -7.97 6.74 -6.12
N ASN A 78 -7.73 6.95 -4.81
CA ASN A 78 -7.28 5.87 -3.93
C ASN A 78 -8.30 4.71 -3.90
N ARG A 79 -7.79 3.49 -4.02
CA ARG A 79 -8.58 2.26 -3.81
C ARG A 79 -9.09 2.20 -2.38
N PRO A 80 -10.37 1.90 -2.13
CA PRO A 80 -10.95 1.85 -0.78
C PRO A 80 -10.60 0.52 -0.09
N PHE A 81 -9.34 0.35 0.30
CA PHE A 81 -8.88 -0.85 1.01
C PHE A 81 -7.95 -0.46 2.15
N GLY A 82 -8.21 -0.98 3.34
CA GLY A 82 -7.43 -0.67 4.53
C GLY A 82 -7.44 0.81 4.90
N TYR A 83 -6.64 1.16 5.86
CA TYR A 83 -6.43 2.54 6.28
C TYR A 83 -5.24 3.19 5.56
N GLU A 84 -4.11 2.47 5.46
CA GLU A 84 -2.86 3.06 4.99
C GLU A 84 -2.89 3.41 3.50
N VAL A 85 -3.62 2.66 2.64
CA VAL A 85 -3.78 2.98 1.22
C VAL A 85 -4.36 4.40 1.04
N CYS A 86 -5.37 4.75 1.84
CA CYS A 86 -6.03 6.05 1.79
C CYS A 86 -5.36 7.13 2.65
N TYR A 87 -4.42 6.76 3.52
CA TYR A 87 -3.75 7.70 4.40
C TYR A 87 -2.82 8.63 3.62
N SER A 88 -2.90 9.92 3.91
CA SER A 88 -2.11 10.91 3.16
C SER A 88 -0.61 10.71 3.36
N THR A 89 0.14 10.65 2.26
CA THR A 89 1.61 10.56 2.31
C THR A 89 2.25 11.80 2.94
N SER A 90 1.57 12.94 2.93
CA SER A 90 2.04 14.14 3.65
C SER A 90 1.93 14.03 5.16
N SER A 91 1.15 13.08 5.65
CA SER A 91 0.98 12.82 7.08
C SER A 91 1.67 11.55 7.54
N LEU A 92 2.16 10.73 6.59
CA LEU A 92 2.82 9.46 6.89
C LEU A 92 4.07 9.68 7.74
N GLU A 93 4.18 8.95 8.84
CA GLU A 93 5.24 9.11 9.83
C GLU A 93 6.47 8.25 9.54
N SER A 94 6.36 7.27 8.64
CA SER A 94 7.50 6.59 8.01
C SER A 94 7.78 7.19 6.62
N PRO A 95 8.99 7.07 6.07
CA PRO A 95 9.28 7.51 4.71
C PRO A 95 8.42 6.82 3.66
N GLU A 96 8.20 5.53 3.85
CA GLU A 96 7.42 4.68 2.93
C GLU A 96 6.31 3.92 3.68
N ARG A 97 5.31 3.48 2.94
CA ARG A 97 4.23 2.63 3.43
C ARG A 97 4.75 1.24 3.82
N ALA A 98 3.91 0.46 4.47
CA ALA A 98 4.20 -0.95 4.75
C ALA A 98 4.45 -1.74 3.46
N THR A 99 5.35 -2.72 3.53
CA THR A 99 5.81 -3.52 2.39
C THR A 99 4.65 -4.13 1.61
N ILE A 100 3.69 -4.72 2.30
CA ILE A 100 2.53 -5.32 1.66
C ILE A 100 1.67 -4.29 0.92
N ILE A 101 1.54 -3.08 1.45
CA ILE A 101 0.79 -1.99 0.79
C ILE A 101 1.52 -1.54 -0.49
N GLN A 102 2.85 -1.39 -0.44
CA GLN A 102 3.64 -1.04 -1.61
C GLN A 102 3.56 -2.11 -2.71
N TYR A 103 3.47 -3.39 -2.33
CA TYR A 103 3.48 -4.51 -3.26
C TYR A 103 2.10 -4.77 -3.88
N PHE A 104 1.01 -4.64 -3.11
CA PHE A 104 -0.33 -5.00 -3.58
C PHE A 104 -1.15 -3.81 -4.07
N PHE A 105 -0.79 -2.62 -3.62
CA PHE A 105 -1.45 -1.38 -4.02
C PHE A 105 -0.45 -0.39 -4.64
N PRO A 106 0.27 -0.80 -5.72
CA PRO A 106 1.21 0.11 -6.37
C PRO A 106 0.48 1.41 -6.75
N ASP A 107 1.14 2.54 -6.50
CA ASP A 107 0.60 3.91 -6.69
C ASP A 107 -0.63 4.25 -5.84
N GLU A 108 -1.17 3.33 -5.02
CA GLU A 108 -2.36 3.43 -4.16
C GLU A 108 -3.68 3.66 -4.91
N ARG A 109 -3.62 4.17 -6.12
CA ARG A 109 -4.76 4.60 -6.96
C ARG A 109 -5.08 3.60 -8.04
N ASP A 110 -6.29 3.76 -8.58
CA ASP A 110 -6.75 2.99 -9.73
C ASP A 110 -7.84 3.77 -10.47
N PHE A 111 -8.05 3.42 -11.74
CA PHE A 111 -9.21 3.87 -12.49
C PHE A 111 -10.45 3.13 -12.01
N GLY A 112 -11.52 3.85 -11.70
CA GLY A 112 -12.74 3.20 -11.25
C GLY A 112 -13.91 4.12 -11.03
N ALA A 113 -15.00 3.50 -10.57
CA ALA A 113 -16.17 4.19 -10.05
C ALA A 113 -16.46 3.66 -8.64
N MET A 114 -16.72 4.56 -7.70
CA MET A 114 -16.91 4.24 -6.29
C MET A 114 -18.08 4.99 -5.71
N LEU A 115 -18.93 4.26 -4.98
CA LEU A 115 -19.99 4.79 -4.13
C LEU A 115 -19.48 4.87 -2.69
N THR A 116 -19.54 6.06 -2.10
CA THR A 116 -19.37 6.28 -0.67
C THR A 116 -20.74 6.50 -0.04
N LEU A 117 -21.07 5.73 0.99
CA LEU A 117 -22.30 5.90 1.77
C LEU A 117 -21.97 6.35 3.20
N ARG A 118 -22.65 7.41 3.63
CA ARG A 118 -22.62 7.93 5.00
C ARG A 118 -24.01 8.38 5.42
N THR A 119 -24.39 8.10 6.65
CA THR A 119 -25.66 8.59 7.21
C THR A 119 -25.56 10.05 7.63
N LYS A 120 -26.70 10.69 7.92
CA LYS A 120 -26.76 12.04 8.49
C LYS A 120 -25.94 12.15 9.78
N THR A 121 -25.38 13.32 10.07
CA THR A 121 -24.61 13.57 11.31
C THR A 121 -25.39 13.30 12.58
N THR A 122 -26.70 13.51 12.55
CA THR A 122 -27.64 13.24 13.67
C THR A 122 -27.98 11.78 13.86
N SER A 123 -27.60 10.90 12.91
CA SER A 123 -27.86 9.46 13.02
C SER A 123 -26.95 8.82 14.06
N PRO A 124 -27.46 7.85 14.84
CA PRO A 124 -26.60 7.01 15.71
C PRO A 124 -25.49 6.27 14.95
N LEU A 125 -25.68 6.03 13.64
CA LEU A 125 -24.71 5.35 12.75
C LEU A 125 -23.80 6.35 11.98
N SER A 126 -23.75 7.63 12.39
CA SER A 126 -22.98 8.68 11.70
C SER A 126 -21.46 8.43 11.71
N PHE A 127 -20.98 7.54 12.57
CA PHE A 127 -19.59 7.10 12.67
C PHE A 127 -19.22 6.06 11.61
N LEU A 128 -20.19 5.49 10.88
CA LEU A 128 -19.96 4.50 9.83
C LEU A 128 -19.75 5.15 8.45
N ARG A 129 -18.90 4.51 7.67
CA ARG A 129 -18.66 4.80 6.26
C ARG A 129 -18.54 3.49 5.50
N LEU A 130 -19.27 3.37 4.40
CA LEU A 130 -19.11 2.30 3.43
C LEU A 130 -18.60 2.89 2.11
N ASP A 131 -17.47 2.40 1.65
CA ASP A 131 -16.97 2.66 0.30
C ASP A 131 -17.02 1.34 -0.48
N ALA A 132 -17.57 1.35 -1.69
CA ALA A 132 -17.62 0.19 -2.56
C ALA A 132 -17.51 0.63 -4.02
N GLY A 133 -16.66 -0.02 -4.81
CA GLY A 133 -16.41 0.38 -6.17
C GLY A 133 -15.92 -0.72 -7.08
N LEU A 134 -15.96 -0.42 -8.37
CA LEU A 134 -15.39 -1.23 -9.44
C LEU A 134 -14.20 -0.50 -10.03
N PHE A 135 -13.09 -1.21 -10.18
CA PHE A 135 -11.80 -0.67 -10.58
C PHE A 135 -11.21 -1.46 -11.76
N ALA A 136 -10.33 -0.82 -12.54
CA ALA A 136 -9.62 -1.47 -13.64
C ALA A 136 -8.65 -2.55 -13.14
N GLY A 137 -8.15 -2.44 -11.90
CA GLY A 137 -7.21 -3.39 -11.32
C GLY A 137 -5.77 -3.25 -11.81
N ASN A 138 -5.47 -2.17 -12.53
CA ASN A 138 -4.20 -1.94 -13.21
C ASN A 138 -3.48 -0.68 -12.72
N SER A 139 -3.85 -0.17 -11.52
CA SER A 139 -3.32 1.06 -10.95
C SER A 139 -3.60 2.28 -11.85
N ILE A 140 -2.65 3.21 -11.96
CA ILE A 140 -2.75 4.40 -12.81
C ILE A 140 -2.43 4.13 -14.29
N ASN A 141 -2.08 2.89 -14.64
CA ASN A 141 -1.83 2.50 -16.02
C ASN A 141 -3.16 2.39 -16.78
N ARG A 142 -3.06 2.52 -18.10
CA ARG A 142 -4.21 2.32 -18.98
C ARG A 142 -4.80 0.92 -18.74
N GLU A 143 -6.12 0.83 -18.76
CA GLU A 143 -6.81 -0.45 -18.75
C GLU A 143 -6.43 -1.29 -19.98
N THR A 144 -6.08 -2.54 -19.74
CA THR A 144 -5.55 -3.46 -20.75
C THR A 144 -6.44 -4.68 -20.96
N ASP A 145 -7.46 -4.88 -20.14
CA ASP A 145 -8.38 -6.00 -20.22
C ASP A 145 -9.83 -5.57 -19.92
N SER A 146 -10.79 -6.51 -20.01
CA SER A 146 -12.21 -6.25 -19.80
C SER A 146 -12.72 -6.59 -18.39
N ARG A 147 -11.88 -7.14 -17.52
CA ARG A 147 -12.26 -7.49 -16.16
C ARG A 147 -12.19 -6.28 -15.23
N LYS A 148 -13.10 -6.27 -14.27
CA LYS A 148 -13.12 -5.24 -13.22
C LYS A 148 -12.94 -5.89 -11.86
N ASP A 149 -12.23 -5.18 -11.01
CA ASP A 149 -11.99 -5.56 -9.63
C ASP A 149 -13.02 -4.88 -8.73
N PHE A 150 -13.62 -5.63 -7.86
CA PHE A 150 -14.46 -5.10 -6.78
C PHE A 150 -13.60 -4.83 -5.55
N ILE A 151 -13.69 -3.63 -5.01
CA ILE A 151 -13.05 -3.26 -3.74
C ILE A 151 -14.08 -2.56 -2.86
N GLY A 152 -14.18 -3.01 -1.60
CA GLY A 152 -15.07 -2.40 -0.63
C GLY A 152 -14.43 -2.31 0.75
N ARG A 153 -14.76 -1.24 1.49
CA ARG A 153 -14.35 -1.02 2.88
C ARG A 153 -15.52 -0.50 3.71
N LEU A 154 -15.82 -1.20 4.77
CA LEU A 154 -16.67 -0.70 5.85
C LEU A 154 -15.76 -0.16 6.96
N GLY A 155 -15.84 1.13 7.21
CA GLY A 155 -15.07 1.82 8.24
C GLY A 155 -15.97 2.41 9.32
N ALA A 156 -15.44 2.47 10.53
CA ALA A 156 -16.03 3.16 11.67
C ALA A 156 -14.99 4.09 12.28
N GLU A 157 -15.41 5.29 12.67
CA GLU A 157 -14.53 6.28 13.29
C GLU A 157 -15.32 7.15 14.25
N LYS A 158 -14.85 7.29 15.50
CA LYS A 158 -15.53 8.09 16.52
C LYS A 158 -14.54 8.72 17.50
N ALA A 159 -14.82 9.96 17.88
CA ALA A 159 -14.15 10.63 18.99
C ALA A 159 -14.62 10.06 20.34
N ILE A 160 -13.74 10.05 21.33
CA ILE A 160 -14.00 9.66 22.71
C ILE A 160 -13.76 10.90 23.58
N GLY A 161 -14.82 11.67 23.79
CA GLY A 161 -14.69 13.00 24.42
C GLY A 161 -13.65 13.85 23.68
N ASP A 162 -12.92 14.66 24.45
CA ASP A 162 -11.87 15.54 23.92
C ASP A 162 -10.47 14.90 23.96
N TRP A 163 -10.36 13.72 24.58
CA TRP A 163 -9.06 13.09 24.86
C TRP A 163 -8.64 12.02 23.89
N GLY A 164 -9.57 11.50 23.07
CA GLY A 164 -9.22 10.37 22.21
C GLY A 164 -10.09 10.22 20.98
N LYS A 165 -9.61 9.35 20.09
CA LYS A 165 -10.32 8.95 18.85
C LYS A 165 -9.96 7.52 18.52
N TRP A 166 -10.93 6.72 18.09
CA TRP A 166 -10.71 5.40 17.55
C TRP A 166 -11.26 5.28 16.14
N GLY A 167 -10.70 4.37 15.40
CA GLY A 167 -11.18 3.95 14.10
C GLY A 167 -10.94 2.45 13.91
N ALA A 168 -11.79 1.82 13.11
CA ALA A 168 -11.62 0.43 12.68
C ALA A 168 -12.19 0.26 11.27
N GLY A 169 -11.70 -0.73 10.54
CA GLY A 169 -12.19 -1.02 9.21
C GLY A 169 -12.06 -2.48 8.84
N PHE A 170 -13.00 -2.94 8.02
CA PHE A 170 -12.96 -4.21 7.34
C PHE A 170 -12.95 -3.95 5.83
N SER A 171 -12.08 -4.60 5.10
CA SER A 171 -11.91 -4.43 3.66
C SER A 171 -11.95 -5.77 2.93
N TYR A 172 -12.54 -5.76 1.76
CA TYR A 172 -12.59 -6.88 0.85
C TYR A 172 -12.19 -6.48 -0.57
N TYR A 173 -11.32 -7.27 -1.18
CA TYR A 173 -10.89 -7.12 -2.55
C TYR A 173 -11.14 -8.43 -3.31
N HIS A 174 -11.83 -8.32 -4.44
CA HIS A 174 -12.04 -9.41 -5.37
C HIS A 174 -11.74 -8.94 -6.78
N GLY A 175 -10.74 -9.53 -7.39
CA GLY A 175 -10.30 -9.11 -8.70
C GLY A 175 -9.60 -10.22 -9.49
N PHE A 176 -9.01 -9.81 -10.60
CA PHE A 176 -8.43 -10.71 -11.56
C PHE A 176 -7.10 -10.17 -12.08
N VAL A 177 -6.20 -11.06 -12.46
CA VAL A 177 -4.96 -10.73 -13.15
C VAL A 177 -4.95 -11.45 -14.48
N TYR A 178 -4.75 -10.72 -15.56
CA TYR A 178 -4.62 -11.25 -16.90
C TYR A 178 -3.41 -12.19 -17.01
N ASN A 179 -3.61 -13.38 -17.56
CA ASN A 179 -2.56 -14.36 -17.80
C ASN A 179 -2.19 -14.38 -19.29
N PRO A 180 -0.98 -13.94 -19.67
CA PRO A 180 -0.58 -13.86 -21.08
C PRO A 180 -0.13 -15.22 -21.66
N THR A 181 -0.12 -16.30 -20.86
CA THR A 181 0.34 -17.63 -21.26
C THR A 181 -0.79 -18.67 -21.20
N THR A 182 -0.55 -19.84 -21.77
CA THR A 182 -1.44 -21.00 -21.64
C THR A 182 -1.26 -21.72 -20.30
N GLU A 183 -0.33 -21.29 -19.47
CA GLU A 183 0.05 -21.95 -18.24
C GLU A 183 -0.02 -20.99 -17.05
N ALA A 184 -0.39 -21.52 -15.89
CA ALA A 184 -0.30 -20.83 -14.62
C ALA A 184 0.15 -21.82 -13.54
N TYR A 185 0.57 -21.29 -12.38
CA TYR A 185 1.06 -22.10 -11.28
C TYR A 185 0.26 -21.79 -10.01
N GLU A 186 -0.19 -22.84 -9.32
CA GLU A 186 -0.90 -22.72 -8.04
C GLU A 186 -0.20 -23.55 -6.97
N MET A 187 -0.15 -23.03 -5.74
CA MET A 187 0.45 -23.77 -4.61
C MET A 187 -0.39 -24.99 -4.24
N ARG A 188 0.26 -26.16 -4.17
CA ARG A 188 -0.27 -27.39 -3.59
C ARG A 188 0.75 -27.98 -2.60
N GLY A 189 0.40 -27.95 -1.32
CA GLY A 189 1.40 -28.24 -0.29
C GLY A 189 2.50 -27.18 -0.31
N ASN A 190 3.75 -27.60 -0.44
CA ASN A 190 4.96 -26.78 -0.43
C ASN A 190 5.61 -26.57 -1.82
N HIS A 191 4.90 -26.82 -2.90
CA HIS A 191 5.39 -26.63 -4.27
C HIS A 191 4.32 -26.04 -5.18
N PHE A 192 4.75 -25.40 -6.25
CA PHE A 192 3.85 -24.95 -7.30
C PHE A 192 3.55 -26.11 -8.27
N VAL A 193 2.27 -26.26 -8.58
CA VAL A 193 1.80 -27.20 -9.60
C VAL A 193 1.35 -26.42 -10.82
N LYS A 194 1.86 -26.83 -11.97
CA LYS A 194 1.46 -26.28 -13.26
C LYS A 194 -0.01 -26.59 -13.51
N ARG A 195 -0.73 -25.58 -13.95
CA ARG A 195 -2.11 -25.67 -14.40
C ARG A 195 -2.18 -25.25 -15.86
N ASP A 196 -2.71 -26.10 -16.70
CA ASP A 196 -3.05 -25.77 -18.07
C ASP A 196 -4.30 -24.86 -18.05
N MET A 197 -4.19 -23.70 -18.66
CA MET A 197 -5.24 -22.71 -18.79
C MET A 197 -6.02 -22.82 -20.11
N GLY A 198 -5.57 -23.72 -21.02
CA GLY A 198 -6.15 -24.00 -22.32
C GLY A 198 -5.76 -22.97 -23.38
N GLU A 199 -5.88 -21.69 -23.11
CA GLU A 199 -5.57 -20.61 -24.05
C GLU A 199 -4.90 -19.41 -23.35
N THR A 200 -4.27 -18.56 -24.13
CA THR A 200 -3.77 -17.26 -23.67
C THR A 200 -4.94 -16.30 -23.41
N GLY A 201 -4.72 -15.30 -22.55
CA GLY A 201 -5.77 -14.32 -22.24
C GLY A 201 -6.78 -14.77 -21.20
N THR A 202 -6.47 -15.82 -20.46
CA THR A 202 -7.24 -16.26 -19.31
C THR A 202 -6.95 -15.36 -18.09
N TYR A 203 -7.60 -15.63 -16.97
CA TYR A 203 -7.47 -14.80 -15.76
C TYR A 203 -7.23 -15.65 -14.52
N MET A 204 -6.34 -15.17 -13.66
CA MET A 204 -6.19 -15.71 -12.31
C MET A 204 -6.82 -14.78 -11.28
N LYS A 205 -7.59 -15.37 -10.36
CA LYS A 205 -8.32 -14.65 -9.32
C LYS A 205 -7.38 -14.18 -8.21
N ARG A 206 -7.51 -12.91 -7.82
CA ARG A 206 -6.93 -12.34 -6.59
C ARG A 206 -8.04 -12.00 -5.60
N GLN A 207 -7.79 -12.27 -4.32
CA GLN A 207 -8.75 -12.00 -3.26
C GLN A 207 -8.01 -11.64 -1.99
N TYR A 208 -8.40 -10.53 -1.36
CA TYR A 208 -7.84 -10.10 -0.09
C TYR A 208 -8.95 -9.80 0.91
N LEU A 209 -8.67 -10.12 2.16
CA LEU A 209 -9.39 -9.64 3.33
C LEU A 209 -8.45 -8.76 4.13
N GLY A 210 -8.92 -7.63 4.61
CA GLY A 210 -8.15 -6.69 5.41
C GLY A 210 -8.91 -6.24 6.65
N LEU A 211 -8.18 -6.11 7.75
CA LEU A 211 -8.65 -5.49 8.99
C LEU A 211 -7.71 -4.36 9.37
N ASP A 212 -8.25 -3.25 9.79
CA ASP A 212 -7.48 -2.11 10.28
C ASP A 212 -8.05 -1.55 11.58
N GLY A 213 -7.17 -1.01 12.41
CA GLY A 213 -7.54 -0.34 13.66
C GLY A 213 -6.63 0.85 13.96
N GLN A 214 -7.22 1.95 14.41
CA GLN A 214 -6.51 3.15 14.82
C GLN A 214 -7.02 3.61 16.18
N PHE A 215 -6.12 4.03 17.03
CA PHE A 215 -6.44 4.63 18.31
C PHE A 215 -5.48 5.78 18.61
N SER A 216 -6.01 6.94 18.94
CA SER A 216 -5.19 8.06 19.38
C SER A 216 -5.77 8.67 20.65
N PHE A 217 -4.88 9.07 21.56
CA PHE A 217 -5.28 9.68 22.82
C PHE A 217 -4.25 10.71 23.30
N LEU A 218 -4.72 11.66 24.09
CA LEU A 218 -3.93 12.67 24.73
C LEU A 218 -3.59 12.24 26.17
N SER A 219 -2.33 12.39 26.55
CA SER A 219 -1.81 12.15 27.89
C SER A 219 -0.85 13.25 28.31
N SER A 220 -0.33 13.18 29.52
CA SER A 220 0.74 14.09 29.98
C SER A 220 2.03 13.98 29.15
N LEU A 221 2.25 12.84 28.47
CA LEU A 221 3.38 12.63 27.57
C LEU A 221 3.19 13.26 26.20
N GLY A 222 1.98 13.74 25.88
CA GLY A 222 1.58 14.23 24.56
C GLY A 222 0.54 13.32 23.91
N LYS A 223 0.37 13.44 22.59
CA LYS A 223 -0.54 12.59 21.83
C LYS A 223 0.14 11.28 21.46
N THR A 224 -0.48 10.17 21.82
CA THR A 224 -0.10 8.83 21.38
C THR A 224 -1.04 8.39 20.24
N THR A 225 -0.49 7.85 19.16
CA THR A 225 -1.26 7.26 18.07
C THR A 225 -0.77 5.84 17.83
N LEU A 226 -1.71 4.89 17.87
CA LEU A 226 -1.51 3.49 17.57
C LEU A 226 -2.27 3.17 16.27
N ARG A 227 -1.65 2.45 15.36
CA ARG A 227 -2.30 1.93 14.16
C ARG A 227 -1.82 0.51 13.91
N ALA A 228 -2.75 -0.35 13.51
CA ALA A 228 -2.48 -1.69 13.05
C ALA A 228 -3.33 -2.00 11.84
N GLU A 229 -2.77 -2.73 10.90
CA GLU A 229 -3.49 -3.23 9.73
C GLU A 229 -2.94 -4.60 9.36
N GLY A 230 -3.82 -5.52 8.98
CA GLY A 230 -3.46 -6.86 8.54
C GLY A 230 -4.26 -7.27 7.30
N LEU A 231 -3.59 -7.96 6.39
CA LEU A 231 -4.13 -8.45 5.13
C LEU A 231 -3.78 -9.91 4.94
N ILE A 232 -4.76 -10.69 4.49
CA ILE A 232 -4.59 -12.09 4.09
C ILE A 232 -5.28 -12.34 2.76
N GLY A 233 -4.85 -13.35 2.04
CA GLY A 233 -5.54 -13.73 0.80
C GLY A 233 -4.69 -14.50 -0.18
N THR A 234 -5.01 -14.34 -1.46
CA THR A 234 -4.26 -14.94 -2.56
C THR A 234 -3.96 -13.91 -3.64
N GLN A 235 -2.71 -13.90 -4.09
CA GLN A 235 -2.20 -12.97 -5.10
C GLN A 235 -1.49 -13.72 -6.22
N PRO A 236 -1.95 -13.59 -7.47
CA PRO A 236 -1.17 -13.97 -8.65
C PRO A 236 -0.08 -12.94 -8.92
N GLY A 237 1.15 -13.42 -9.05
CA GLY A 237 2.32 -12.61 -9.45
C GLY A 237 3.16 -13.37 -10.47
N ILE A 238 4.17 -12.76 -11.05
CA ILE A 238 5.12 -13.47 -11.92
C ILE A 238 6.14 -14.25 -11.07
N ALA A 239 6.88 -15.17 -11.69
CA ALA A 239 7.89 -15.97 -10.98
C ALA A 239 8.91 -15.13 -10.22
N GLY A 240 9.40 -14.05 -10.81
CA GLY A 240 10.42 -13.16 -10.25
C GLY A 240 9.89 -12.06 -9.32
N SER A 241 8.58 -11.99 -9.05
CA SER A 241 8.00 -10.92 -8.21
C SER A 241 6.70 -11.35 -7.56
N SER A 242 6.59 -11.11 -6.26
CA SER A 242 5.34 -11.27 -5.50
C SER A 242 4.43 -10.02 -5.55
N LYS A 243 4.85 -8.95 -6.24
CA LYS A 243 4.05 -7.73 -6.40
C LYS A 243 2.82 -7.99 -7.26
N SER A 244 1.75 -7.25 -6.99
CA SER A 244 0.57 -7.25 -7.85
C SER A 244 0.95 -6.74 -9.24
N PRO A 245 0.72 -7.51 -10.31
CA PRO A 245 0.97 -7.05 -11.67
C PRO A 245 0.09 -5.84 -12.02
N ASN A 246 0.70 -4.84 -12.65
CA ASN A 246 0.04 -3.68 -13.22
C ASN A 246 0.64 -3.44 -14.61
N TYR A 247 -0.01 -3.95 -15.62
CA TYR A 247 0.50 -3.94 -16.98
C TYR A 247 0.38 -2.55 -17.62
N SER A 248 1.48 -2.03 -18.17
CA SER A 248 1.51 -0.77 -18.92
C SER A 248 1.37 -0.96 -20.42
N THR A 249 1.44 -2.19 -20.90
CA THR A 249 1.33 -2.57 -22.30
C THR A 249 0.02 -3.32 -22.57
N ARG A 250 -0.41 -3.37 -23.81
CA ARG A 250 -1.58 -4.16 -24.21
C ARG A 250 -1.31 -5.65 -24.03
N PRO A 251 -2.35 -6.47 -23.76
CA PRO A 251 -2.19 -7.91 -23.54
C PRO A 251 -1.40 -8.63 -24.63
N GLU A 252 -1.65 -8.29 -25.89
CA GLU A 252 -0.96 -8.88 -27.04
C GLU A 252 0.54 -8.59 -27.14
N ASN A 253 1.01 -7.58 -26.40
CA ASN A 253 2.42 -7.16 -26.35
C ASN A 253 3.09 -7.48 -25.01
N LEU A 254 2.42 -8.22 -24.12
CA LEU A 254 3.01 -8.63 -22.85
C LEU A 254 4.06 -9.72 -23.06
N PRO A 255 5.16 -9.68 -22.29
CA PRO A 255 6.11 -10.80 -22.24
C PRO A 255 5.40 -12.09 -21.81
N GLU A 256 5.82 -13.22 -22.31
CA GLU A 256 5.35 -14.54 -21.88
C GLU A 256 5.83 -14.81 -20.44
N ASN A 257 5.04 -14.40 -19.47
CA ASN A 257 5.29 -14.62 -18.04
C ASN A 257 4.09 -15.31 -17.41
N SER A 258 4.23 -16.59 -17.14
CA SER A 258 3.22 -17.35 -16.40
C SER A 258 2.99 -16.77 -15.00
N LEU A 259 1.74 -16.82 -14.54
CA LEU A 259 1.36 -16.35 -13.23
C LEU A 259 1.52 -17.46 -12.18
N PHE A 260 2.01 -17.06 -11.02
CA PHE A 260 2.18 -17.87 -9.81
C PHE A 260 1.25 -17.34 -8.73
N LYS A 261 0.23 -18.10 -8.37
CA LYS A 261 -0.74 -17.73 -7.34
C LYS A 261 -0.26 -18.17 -5.96
N ARG A 262 -0.02 -17.18 -5.11
CA ARG A 262 0.51 -17.34 -3.76
C ARG A 262 -0.53 -16.99 -2.71
N PRO A 263 -0.76 -17.81 -1.69
CA PRO A 263 -1.44 -17.37 -0.47
C PRO A 263 -0.46 -16.52 0.35
N PHE A 264 -0.90 -15.39 0.84
CA PHE A 264 -0.05 -14.42 1.53
C PHE A 264 -0.62 -13.99 2.87
N LEU A 265 0.26 -13.47 3.72
CA LEU A 265 -0.05 -12.75 4.94
C LEU A 265 0.81 -11.49 5.02
N GLY A 266 0.24 -10.37 5.42
CA GLY A 266 1.01 -9.20 5.80
C GLY A 266 0.30 -8.41 6.87
N TYR A 267 1.07 -7.83 7.79
CA TYR A 267 0.55 -6.95 8.82
C TYR A 267 1.61 -5.96 9.26
N PHE A 268 1.14 -4.85 9.80
CA PHE A 268 2.03 -3.84 10.35
C PHE A 268 1.38 -3.11 11.51
N PHE A 269 2.25 -2.54 12.32
CA PHE A 269 1.89 -1.78 13.51
C PHE A 269 2.69 -0.49 13.56
N TYR A 270 2.05 0.60 13.95
CA TYR A 270 2.68 1.89 14.23
C TYR A 270 2.39 2.35 15.65
N LEU A 271 3.42 2.85 16.30
CA LEU A 271 3.35 3.69 17.48
C LEU A 271 3.96 5.04 17.13
N VAL A 272 3.17 6.10 17.25
CA VAL A 272 3.64 7.48 17.11
C VAL A 272 3.37 8.21 18.43
N GLN A 273 4.42 8.78 19.00
CA GLN A 273 4.35 9.51 20.26
C GLN A 273 4.82 10.94 20.07
N ASP A 274 3.93 11.90 20.20
CA ASP A 274 4.29 13.30 20.31
C ASP A 274 4.87 13.56 21.70
N ILE A 275 5.97 14.31 21.78
CA ILE A 275 6.71 14.52 23.04
C ILE A 275 6.20 15.80 23.71
N GLY A 276 5.20 15.65 24.58
CA GLY A 276 4.55 16.77 25.27
C GLY A 276 4.04 17.83 24.30
N ALA A 277 4.33 19.09 24.58
CA ALA A 277 4.07 20.25 23.72
C ALA A 277 5.24 20.60 22.80
N SER A 278 6.30 19.76 22.76
CA SER A 278 7.47 20.01 21.91
C SER A 278 7.18 19.75 20.44
N PRO A 279 8.00 20.25 19.52
CA PRO A 279 7.87 19.96 18.09
C PRO A 279 8.34 18.55 17.68
N PHE A 280 8.72 17.71 18.64
CA PHE A 280 9.25 16.36 18.38
C PHE A 280 8.18 15.28 18.50
N SER A 281 8.27 14.29 17.60
CA SER A 281 7.53 13.04 17.70
C SER A 281 8.48 11.86 17.48
N ALA A 282 8.30 10.79 18.23
CA ALA A 282 8.98 9.51 18.03
C ALA A 282 8.07 8.55 17.26
N VAL A 283 8.67 7.71 16.43
CA VAL A 283 7.96 6.75 15.57
C VAL A 283 8.60 5.38 15.71
N LEU A 284 7.77 4.38 15.96
CA LEU A 284 8.14 2.97 15.87
C LEU A 284 7.16 2.29 14.90
N LYS A 285 7.68 1.51 13.97
CA LYS A 285 6.92 0.68 13.03
C LYS A 285 7.44 -0.75 13.09
N TYR A 286 6.54 -1.71 13.05
CA TYR A 286 6.85 -3.11 12.78
C TYR A 286 6.03 -3.56 11.58
N ASP A 287 6.66 -4.17 10.59
CA ASP A 287 6.08 -4.53 9.29
C ASP A 287 6.50 -5.95 8.93
N VAL A 288 5.54 -6.79 8.60
CA VAL A 288 5.76 -8.18 8.19
C VAL A 288 5.03 -8.45 6.89
N TYR A 289 5.71 -9.05 5.95
CA TYR A 289 5.16 -9.53 4.70
C TYR A 289 5.66 -10.92 4.39
N ASP A 290 4.75 -11.89 4.37
CA ASP A 290 4.97 -13.25 3.92
C ASP A 290 4.26 -13.42 2.56
N PRO A 291 5.00 -13.49 1.45
CA PRO A 291 4.43 -13.62 0.12
C PRO A 291 3.84 -14.99 -0.18
N ASN A 292 4.21 -16.03 0.59
CA ASN A 292 3.78 -17.40 0.35
C ASN A 292 3.73 -18.23 1.65
N THR A 293 2.64 -18.14 2.38
CA THR A 293 2.43 -18.80 3.68
C THR A 293 2.42 -20.35 3.62
N LYS A 294 2.68 -20.95 2.47
CA LYS A 294 2.72 -22.41 2.29
C LYS A 294 4.12 -23.00 2.33
N VAL A 295 5.14 -22.16 2.31
CA VAL A 295 6.54 -22.57 2.33
C VAL A 295 7.34 -21.72 3.31
N SER A 296 8.36 -22.31 3.89
CA SER A 296 9.26 -21.61 4.79
C SER A 296 10.68 -22.23 4.80
N GLY A 297 11.67 -21.41 5.12
CA GLY A 297 13.07 -21.87 5.26
C GLY A 297 13.57 -22.60 4.02
N ASN A 298 14.09 -23.79 4.22
CA ASN A 298 14.65 -24.62 3.13
C ASN A 298 13.60 -25.29 2.23
N GLU A 299 12.30 -25.09 2.45
CA GLU A 299 11.29 -25.46 1.45
C GLU A 299 11.30 -24.47 0.28
N VAL A 300 11.74 -23.22 0.53
CA VAL A 300 11.91 -22.23 -0.52
C VAL A 300 13.19 -22.51 -1.30
N GLY A 301 13.05 -22.71 -2.60
CA GLY A 301 14.14 -23.08 -3.50
C GLY A 301 14.41 -24.59 -3.57
N ALA A 302 13.57 -25.42 -2.94
CA ALA A 302 13.67 -26.87 -3.03
C ALA A 302 13.52 -27.34 -4.50
N GLU A 303 14.16 -28.45 -4.82
CA GLU A 303 14.13 -29.01 -6.18
C GLU A 303 12.68 -29.30 -6.62
N ASN A 304 12.36 -28.92 -7.85
CA ASN A 304 11.01 -29.05 -8.45
C ASN A 304 9.87 -28.31 -7.71
N SER A 305 10.18 -27.45 -6.73
CA SER A 305 9.15 -26.67 -6.00
C SER A 305 8.67 -25.47 -6.80
N PHE A 306 9.46 -24.95 -7.74
CA PHE A 306 9.28 -23.67 -8.44
C PHE A 306 9.17 -22.46 -7.49
N THR A 307 9.54 -22.63 -6.21
CA THR A 307 9.66 -21.53 -5.26
C THR A 307 11.02 -20.84 -5.38
N SER A 308 11.11 -19.58 -5.00
CA SER A 308 12.31 -18.77 -5.21
C SER A 308 12.43 -17.68 -4.13
N LYS A 309 13.44 -16.81 -4.25
CA LYS A 309 13.61 -15.65 -3.36
C LYS A 309 12.34 -14.78 -3.18
N THR A 310 11.42 -14.84 -4.13
CA THR A 310 10.16 -14.08 -4.07
C THR A 310 9.11 -14.71 -3.16
N ASP A 311 9.38 -15.89 -2.66
CA ASP A 311 8.52 -16.63 -1.73
C ASP A 311 9.02 -16.54 -0.28
N LEU A 312 10.15 -15.88 -0.03
CA LEU A 312 10.72 -15.67 1.31
C LEU A 312 10.01 -14.52 2.03
N ALA A 313 9.68 -14.76 3.29
CA ALA A 313 9.08 -13.74 4.16
C ALA A 313 10.09 -12.62 4.50
N GLN A 314 9.55 -11.43 4.74
CA GLN A 314 10.31 -10.23 5.08
C GLN A 314 9.68 -9.54 6.28
N SER A 315 10.52 -8.96 7.15
CA SER A 315 10.04 -8.08 8.22
C SER A 315 10.96 -6.87 8.37
N THR A 316 10.39 -5.77 8.86
CA THR A 316 11.11 -4.53 9.07
C THR A 316 10.75 -3.94 10.42
N ILE A 317 11.75 -3.56 11.20
CA ILE A 317 11.59 -2.68 12.37
C ILE A 317 12.07 -1.30 11.95
N GLY A 318 11.19 -0.33 12.00
CA GLY A 318 11.50 1.06 11.67
C GLY A 318 11.43 1.94 12.90
N ILE A 319 12.49 2.71 13.14
CA ILE A 319 12.58 3.66 14.27
C ILE A 319 12.90 5.04 13.70
N GLY A 320 12.18 6.06 14.14
CA GLY A 320 12.40 7.39 13.64
C GLY A 320 12.00 8.51 14.57
N GLY A 321 12.47 9.71 14.22
CA GLY A 321 12.11 10.96 14.84
C GLY A 321 11.60 11.95 13.81
N ILE A 322 10.62 12.74 14.20
CA ILE A 322 10.06 13.83 13.41
C ILE A 322 10.24 15.12 14.18
N TYR A 323 10.73 16.16 13.52
CA TYR A 323 10.79 17.52 14.00
C TYR A 323 9.95 18.44 13.13
N ASN A 324 8.94 19.07 13.71
CA ASN A 324 8.08 20.02 13.02
C ASN A 324 8.58 21.45 13.28
N PHE A 325 9.27 22.06 12.34
CA PHE A 325 9.70 23.47 12.43
C PHE A 325 8.48 24.39 12.58
N ASN A 326 7.43 24.07 11.85
CA ASN A 326 6.13 24.74 11.88
C ASN A 326 5.07 23.84 11.21
N LYS A 327 3.86 24.35 10.98
CA LYS A 327 2.77 23.61 10.30
C LYS A 327 3.06 23.22 8.85
N HIS A 328 4.09 23.80 8.23
CA HIS A 328 4.45 23.63 6.83
C HIS A 328 5.71 22.78 6.63
N ILE A 329 6.70 22.92 7.52
CA ILE A 329 8.02 22.30 7.35
C ILE A 329 8.24 21.25 8.42
N ARG A 330 8.63 20.06 7.97
CA ARG A 330 8.93 18.93 8.83
C ARG A 330 10.21 18.23 8.36
N LEU A 331 11.08 17.89 9.30
CA LEU A 331 12.24 17.02 9.11
C LEU A 331 11.95 15.67 9.75
N GLN A 332 12.30 14.61 9.06
CA GLN A 332 12.18 13.24 9.56
C GLN A 332 13.51 12.51 9.35
N ALA A 333 14.00 11.85 10.41
CA ALA A 333 15.09 10.88 10.33
C ALA A 333 14.53 9.51 10.73
N TYR A 334 14.80 8.50 9.92
CA TYR A 334 14.17 7.18 10.06
C TYR A 334 15.14 6.08 9.66
N TYR A 335 15.30 5.08 10.51
CA TYR A 335 16.14 3.92 10.26
C TYR A 335 15.30 2.66 10.18
N GLU A 336 15.53 1.86 9.15
CA GLU A 336 14.86 0.60 8.89
C GLU A 336 15.84 -0.55 9.06
N PHE A 337 15.56 -1.42 10.04
CA PHE A 337 16.18 -2.72 10.19
C PHE A 337 15.38 -3.72 9.38
N ASN A 338 15.94 -4.19 8.29
CA ASN A 338 15.30 -5.14 7.41
C ASN A 338 15.79 -6.55 7.72
N PHE A 339 14.88 -7.50 7.75
CA PHE A 339 15.15 -8.90 8.01
C PHE A 339 14.47 -9.73 6.94
N ASN A 340 15.16 -10.73 6.43
CA ASN A 340 14.59 -11.72 5.52
C ASN A 340 14.61 -13.11 6.14
N GLU A 341 13.65 -13.91 5.75
CA GLU A 341 13.67 -15.34 5.98
C GLU A 341 14.87 -15.96 5.28
N LYS A 342 15.46 -17.00 5.88
CA LYS A 342 16.67 -17.66 5.39
C LYS A 342 16.33 -18.96 4.68
N SER A 343 17.05 -19.23 3.60
CA SER A 343 17.05 -20.52 2.92
C SER A 343 18.44 -20.83 2.38
N ASN A 344 18.97 -21.98 2.71
CA ASN A 344 20.25 -22.48 2.18
C ASN A 344 20.16 -22.88 0.69
N LEU A 345 18.95 -22.97 0.15
CA LEU A 345 18.68 -23.35 -1.23
C LEU A 345 18.51 -22.15 -2.16
N VAL A 346 18.46 -20.95 -1.58
CA VAL A 346 18.32 -19.70 -2.34
C VAL A 346 19.59 -18.87 -2.20
N LYS A 347 20.35 -18.77 -3.28
CA LYS A 347 21.62 -18.04 -3.30
C LYS A 347 21.45 -16.58 -2.82
N GLY A 348 22.26 -16.20 -1.82
CA GLY A 348 22.26 -14.88 -1.22
C GLY A 348 21.21 -14.68 -0.13
N TYR A 349 20.55 -15.77 0.31
CA TYR A 349 19.58 -15.80 1.42
C TYR A 349 19.90 -16.86 2.47
N GLU A 350 21.11 -17.40 2.44
CA GLU A 350 21.64 -18.33 3.46
C GLU A 350 21.72 -17.64 4.83
N ASN A 351 21.88 -16.34 4.82
CA ASN A 351 21.88 -15.48 5.99
C ASN A 351 20.98 -14.28 5.77
N ASP A 352 20.71 -13.58 6.86
CA ASP A 352 20.04 -12.28 6.80
C ASP A 352 20.87 -11.30 5.97
N ARG A 353 20.20 -10.60 5.06
CA ARG A 353 20.86 -9.66 4.15
C ARG A 353 21.19 -8.36 4.88
N LYS A 354 22.30 -7.76 4.47
CA LYS A 354 22.65 -6.40 4.92
C LYS A 354 21.97 -5.39 4.01
N ASP A 355 20.75 -5.02 4.33
CA ASP A 355 19.91 -4.11 3.53
C ASP A 355 19.18 -3.05 4.37
N ASN A 356 19.73 -2.73 5.55
CA ASN A 356 19.24 -1.66 6.41
C ASN A 356 19.35 -0.29 5.72
N VAL A 357 18.40 0.59 6.00
CA VAL A 357 18.31 1.90 5.33
C VAL A 357 18.09 3.01 6.34
N LEU A 358 18.92 4.05 6.27
CA LEU A 358 18.67 5.35 6.89
C LEU A 358 18.02 6.28 5.84
N THR A 359 16.90 6.87 6.19
CA THR A 359 16.23 7.90 5.37
C THR A 359 16.12 9.19 6.15
N VAL A 360 16.62 10.30 5.59
CA VAL A 360 16.34 11.63 6.08
C VAL A 360 15.47 12.33 5.04
N ARG A 361 14.31 12.86 5.49
CA ARG A 361 13.34 13.52 4.62
C ARG A 361 13.03 14.92 5.15
N LEU A 362 13.25 15.91 4.31
CA LEU A 362 12.73 17.26 4.52
C LEU A 362 11.45 17.42 3.70
N GLN A 363 10.37 17.79 4.34
CA GLN A 363 9.07 17.98 3.71
C GLN A 363 8.60 19.40 3.89
N TYR A 364 8.09 19.99 2.80
CA TYR A 364 7.35 21.23 2.79
C TYR A 364 5.90 21.00 2.32
N LYS A 365 4.94 21.61 2.98
CA LYS A 365 3.50 21.51 2.68
C LYS A 365 2.86 22.89 2.76
N PHE A 366 2.16 23.31 1.73
CA PHE A 366 1.50 24.62 1.62
C PHE A 366 0.06 24.52 1.15
#